data_1ece57801102418f9f82c4d64eab83c7
#
_entry.id   1ece57801102418f9f82c4d64eab83c7
#
_cell.length_a   1.000
_cell.length_b   1.000
_cell.length_c   1.000
_cell.angle_alpha   90.00
_cell.angle_beta   90.00
_cell.angle_gamma   90.00
#
_symmetry.space_group_name_H-M   'P 1'
#
loop_
_entity.id
_entity.type
_entity.pdbx_description
1 polymer ?
#
loop_
_entity_poly.entity_id
_entity_poly.type
_entity_poly.pdbx_seq_one_letter_code
_entity_poly.pdbx_strand_id
1 'polypeptide(L)'
;MKKSKTKSVASESDSDEKNLVSKHAQRQAERQQKKLQKQEQKQKRQLAREKKQLIKKQDEVRLHRSFKRSYHEDYQRKTELPSLTSQASAAFKMFFKFWKIFLPLLLIFVGLYIFLIGAMSENTLADVKANVEQTNKDVADGKIGTVGKAGLTLLGIISTGGLTTMNDAQIVIAVLLFAIIWLVTIYLARHLLAGHQEIKMRDGFYSALSPLVSTLVVGLIIFLEAVPIMLTIIVFQVALTTEFLSTPFYALLFFMFAALMITLSLYLLSSSFFAIIVVSAPGLYPLTAVRMAKNLIMGRRLRFLIRVFYLVIIVALLYLLLLMPAIILDGALKTQFAWLAESKIPFVAIIQLTITVFIFIYLSIYFYLFYRALLDYNDDAKLEL
;
A
#
# COMPACT_ATOMS: atom_id res chain seq x y z
N MET A 1 -16.44 21.67 113.27
CA MET A 1 -15.71 20.98 112.20
C MET A 1 -16.54 20.86 110.96
N LYS A 2 -16.45 21.82 110.05
CA LYS A 2 -17.13 21.84 108.74
C LYS A 2 -16.13 22.45 107.73
N LYS A 3 -15.31 21.66 107.05
CA LYS A 3 -14.49 22.12 105.91
C LYS A 3 -13.82 20.90 105.23
N SER A 4 -14.57 20.04 104.56
CA SER A 4 -13.95 19.00 103.70
C SER A 4 -14.84 18.37 102.64
N LYS A 5 -16.00 18.94 102.34
CA LYS A 5 -16.91 18.33 101.30
C LYS A 5 -17.08 19.13 100.02
N THR A 6 -16.44 20.31 99.92
CA THR A 6 -16.65 21.14 98.72
C THR A 6 -15.53 21.06 97.68
N LYS A 7 -14.48 20.29 97.90
CA LYS A 7 -13.37 20.17 96.93
C LYS A 7 -13.45 18.93 95.96
N SER A 8 -14.31 17.95 96.24
CA SER A 8 -14.45 16.76 95.42
C SER A 8 -15.47 16.89 94.27
N VAL A 9 -16.43 17.82 94.40
CA VAL A 9 -17.46 18.02 93.37
C VAL A 9 -17.00 18.87 92.17
N ALA A 10 -15.99 19.77 92.44
CA ALA A 10 -15.45 20.60 91.35
C ALA A 10 -14.45 19.88 90.47
N SER A 11 -13.83 18.78 90.91
CA SER A 11 -12.90 17.95 90.06
C SER A 11 -13.61 16.92 89.20
N GLU A 12 -14.78 16.44 89.59
CA GLU A 12 -15.60 15.50 88.82
C GLU A 12 -16.31 16.20 87.65
N SER A 13 -16.80 17.45 87.80
CA SER A 13 -17.42 18.18 86.74
C SER A 13 -16.44 18.57 85.62
N ASP A 14 -15.19 18.87 85.93
CA ASP A 14 -14.14 19.25 84.94
C ASP A 14 -13.61 18.03 84.18
N SER A 15 -13.63 16.86 84.76
CA SER A 15 -13.27 15.57 84.12
C SER A 15 -14.39 15.08 83.20
N ASP A 16 -15.64 15.27 83.55
CA ASP A 16 -16.80 14.91 82.68
C ASP A 16 -16.94 15.85 81.51
N GLU A 17 -16.68 17.13 81.64
CA GLU A 17 -16.73 18.12 80.58
C GLU A 17 -15.59 17.86 79.54
N LYS A 18 -14.38 17.52 80.00
CA LYS A 18 -13.26 17.13 79.12
C LYS A 18 -13.53 15.78 78.35
N ASN A 19 -14.15 14.82 79.03
CA ASN A 19 -14.62 13.59 78.36
C ASN A 19 -15.71 13.78 77.36
N LEU A 20 -16.66 14.70 77.62
CA LEU A 20 -17.73 15.07 76.66
C LEU A 20 -17.14 15.79 75.43
N VAL A 21 -16.19 16.69 75.58
CA VAL A 21 -15.54 17.42 74.47
C VAL A 21 -14.68 16.43 73.65
N SER A 22 -13.97 15.50 74.26
CA SER A 22 -13.21 14.49 73.54
C SER A 22 -14.12 13.52 72.72
N LYS A 23 -15.24 13.09 73.30
CA LYS A 23 -16.26 12.28 72.57
C LYS A 23 -16.92 13.05 71.47
N HIS A 24 -17.17 14.33 71.59
CA HIS A 24 -17.66 15.16 70.50
C HIS A 24 -16.66 15.33 69.37
N ALA A 25 -15.36 15.52 69.69
CA ALA A 25 -14.31 15.60 68.68
C ALA A 25 -14.12 14.26 67.94
N GLN A 26 -14.15 13.13 68.66
CA GLN A 26 -14.12 11.79 68.05
C GLN A 26 -15.32 11.53 67.09
N ARG A 27 -16.53 11.90 67.51
CA ARG A 27 -17.72 11.79 66.66
C ARG A 27 -17.67 12.71 65.44
N GLN A 28 -17.05 13.87 65.54
CA GLN A 28 -16.82 14.75 64.37
C GLN A 28 -15.78 14.17 63.43
N ALA A 29 -14.67 13.62 63.91
CA ALA A 29 -13.67 12.97 63.12
C ALA A 29 -14.22 11.72 62.39
N GLU A 30 -15.01 10.88 63.06
CA GLU A 30 -15.68 9.75 62.43
C GLU A 30 -16.69 10.18 61.35
N ARG A 31 -17.40 11.28 61.58
CA ARG A 31 -18.32 11.84 60.55
C ARG A 31 -17.56 12.39 59.36
N GLN A 32 -16.41 13.00 59.54
CA GLN A 32 -15.54 13.47 58.49
C GLN A 32 -14.96 12.28 57.67
N GLN A 33 -14.45 11.25 58.35
CA GLN A 33 -13.97 10.03 57.71
C GLN A 33 -15.07 9.32 56.89
N LYS A 34 -16.29 9.20 57.43
CA LYS A 34 -17.42 8.66 56.70
C LYS A 34 -17.83 9.49 55.50
N LYS A 35 -17.69 10.82 55.56
CA LYS A 35 -17.92 11.71 54.39
C LYS A 35 -16.84 11.54 53.33
N LEU A 36 -15.57 11.45 53.68
CA LEU A 36 -14.46 11.19 52.79
C LEU A 36 -14.60 9.82 52.08
N GLN A 37 -14.87 8.77 52.86
CA GLN A 37 -15.11 7.44 52.28
C GLN A 37 -16.30 7.41 51.32
N LYS A 38 -17.37 8.16 51.63
CA LYS A 38 -18.50 8.30 50.67
C LYS A 38 -18.14 9.06 49.41
N GLN A 39 -17.27 10.07 49.52
CA GLN A 39 -16.76 10.81 48.37
C GLN A 39 -15.86 9.94 47.51
N GLU A 40 -14.92 9.21 48.09
CA GLU A 40 -14.08 8.25 47.33
C GLU A 40 -14.89 7.15 46.67
N GLN A 41 -15.89 6.62 47.35
CA GLN A 41 -16.80 5.64 46.73
C GLN A 41 -17.58 6.22 45.56
N LYS A 42 -18.04 7.49 45.67
CA LYS A 42 -18.70 8.17 44.52
C LYS A 42 -17.75 8.36 43.34
N GLN A 43 -16.52 8.81 43.62
CA GLN A 43 -15.51 8.95 42.56
C GLN A 43 -15.17 7.60 41.86
N LYS A 44 -14.96 6.56 42.66
CA LYS A 44 -14.74 5.19 42.10
C LYS A 44 -15.91 4.72 41.26
N ARG A 45 -17.15 5.02 41.66
CA ARG A 45 -18.35 4.69 40.90
C ARG A 45 -18.48 5.52 39.61
N GLN A 46 -18.07 6.77 39.63
CA GLN A 46 -18.06 7.64 38.43
C GLN A 46 -16.99 7.15 37.42
N LEU A 47 -15.77 6.91 37.87
CA LEU A 47 -14.69 6.33 37.05
C LEU A 47 -15.06 4.97 36.45
N ALA A 48 -15.74 4.12 37.22
CA ALA A 48 -16.23 2.85 36.71
C ALA A 48 -17.34 3.00 35.66
N ARG A 49 -18.20 4.04 35.78
CA ARG A 49 -19.22 4.37 34.77
C ARG A 49 -18.60 4.94 33.51
N GLU A 50 -17.62 5.82 33.62
CA GLU A 50 -16.88 6.35 32.48
C GLU A 50 -16.12 5.25 31.73
N LYS A 51 -15.42 4.37 32.45
CA LYS A 51 -14.78 3.20 31.85
C LYS A 51 -15.80 2.30 31.11
N LYS A 52 -16.95 2.03 31.71
CA LYS A 52 -18.02 1.27 31.05
C LYS A 52 -18.58 2.00 29.83
N GLN A 53 -18.70 3.31 29.84
CA GLN A 53 -19.16 4.08 28.67
C GLN A 53 -18.09 4.10 27.56
N LEU A 54 -16.81 4.21 27.90
CA LEU A 54 -15.71 4.11 26.95
C LEU A 54 -15.64 2.71 26.30
N ILE A 55 -15.78 1.65 27.10
CA ILE A 55 -15.84 0.27 26.60
C ILE A 55 -17.06 0.11 25.68
N LYS A 56 -18.23 0.65 26.08
CA LYS A 56 -19.44 0.56 25.25
C LYS A 56 -19.34 1.34 23.94
N LYS A 57 -18.67 2.51 23.94
CA LYS A 57 -18.34 3.26 22.72
C LYS A 57 -17.33 2.53 21.83
N GLN A 58 -16.39 1.78 22.40
CA GLN A 58 -15.48 0.91 21.64
C GLN A 58 -16.20 -0.30 21.06
N ASP A 59 -17.18 -0.88 21.79
CA ASP A 59 -17.98 -2.01 21.33
C ASP A 59 -19.03 -1.63 20.24
N GLU A 60 -19.39 -0.35 20.11
CA GLU A 60 -20.25 0.14 19.01
C GLU A 60 -19.53 0.22 17.66
N VAL A 61 -18.20 0.11 17.62
CA VAL A 61 -17.45 -0.11 16.39
C VAL A 61 -17.80 -1.51 15.89
N ARG A 62 -18.58 -1.58 14.80
CA ARG A 62 -19.10 -2.84 14.24
C ARG A 62 -17.96 -3.83 14.01
N LEU A 63 -17.94 -4.88 14.84
CA LEU A 63 -17.07 -6.04 14.67
C LEU A 63 -17.42 -6.74 13.35
N HIS A 64 -16.53 -6.70 12.39
CA HIS A 64 -16.71 -7.43 11.15
C HIS A 64 -16.28 -8.88 11.38
N ARG A 65 -17.24 -9.80 11.50
CA ARG A 65 -16.93 -11.22 11.64
C ARG A 65 -16.17 -11.70 10.40
N SER A 66 -14.97 -12.23 10.61
CA SER A 66 -14.23 -12.94 9.57
C SER A 66 -15.01 -14.21 9.21
N PHE A 67 -15.08 -14.56 7.92
CA PHE A 67 -15.67 -15.83 7.46
C PHE A 67 -14.91 -17.07 7.95
N LYS A 68 -13.69 -16.91 8.48
CA LYS A 68 -12.96 -18.00 9.16
C LYS A 68 -13.32 -18.05 10.63
N ARG A 69 -13.97 -19.12 11.01
CA ARG A 69 -14.56 -19.42 12.33
C ARG A 69 -13.60 -19.40 13.54
N SER A 70 -12.31 -19.31 13.38
CA SER A 70 -11.38 -19.64 14.45
C SER A 70 -10.34 -18.58 14.83
N TYR A 71 -10.31 -17.44 14.17
CA TYR A 71 -9.25 -16.47 14.48
C TYR A 71 -9.78 -15.03 14.42
N HIS A 72 -9.67 -14.31 15.53
CA HIS A 72 -9.92 -12.89 15.68
C HIS A 72 -11.39 -12.47 15.80
N GLU A 73 -12.08 -12.96 16.82
CA GLU A 73 -13.37 -12.39 17.24
C GLU A 73 -13.25 -10.92 17.64
N ASP A 74 -12.04 -10.49 18.06
CA ASP A 74 -11.73 -9.13 18.48
C ASP A 74 -11.19 -8.22 17.35
N TYR A 75 -11.14 -8.73 16.11
CA TYR A 75 -10.58 -7.97 15.00
C TYR A 75 -11.56 -6.91 14.47
N GLN A 76 -11.34 -5.66 14.85
CA GLN A 76 -12.12 -4.51 14.38
C GLN A 76 -11.54 -3.99 13.06
N ARG A 77 -12.31 -4.11 11.98
CA ARG A 77 -11.92 -3.55 10.68
C ARG A 77 -12.41 -2.14 10.51
N LYS A 78 -11.54 -1.24 10.09
CA LYS A 78 -11.91 0.10 9.64
C LYS A 78 -12.91 0.00 8.50
N THR A 79 -14.10 0.56 8.67
CA THR A 79 -15.19 0.48 7.68
C THR A 79 -14.96 1.42 6.50
N GLU A 80 -14.29 2.54 6.72
CA GLU A 80 -14.08 3.59 5.73
C GLU A 80 -12.65 3.55 5.20
N LEU A 81 -12.53 3.40 3.89
CA LEU A 81 -11.27 3.53 3.16
C LEU A 81 -11.20 4.94 2.54
N PRO A 82 -10.03 5.55 2.44
CA PRO A 82 -9.88 6.85 1.78
C PRO A 82 -10.40 6.78 0.34
N SER A 83 -10.88 7.91 -0.20
CA SER A 83 -11.36 7.97 -1.60
C SER A 83 -10.22 7.66 -2.58
N LEU A 84 -10.57 7.21 -3.79
CA LEU A 84 -9.60 6.85 -4.84
C LEU A 84 -8.67 8.02 -5.16
N THR A 85 -9.27 9.19 -5.40
CA THR A 85 -8.54 10.42 -5.75
C THR A 85 -7.71 10.96 -4.59
N SER A 86 -8.23 10.92 -3.37
CA SER A 86 -7.50 11.36 -2.17
C SER A 86 -6.24 10.52 -1.96
N GLN A 87 -6.33 9.22 -2.14
CA GLN A 87 -5.18 8.33 -1.99
C GLN A 87 -4.15 8.52 -3.09
N ALA A 88 -4.60 8.68 -4.36
CA ALA A 88 -3.71 8.97 -5.48
C ALA A 88 -2.97 10.30 -5.26
N SER A 89 -3.70 11.35 -4.86
CA SER A 89 -3.09 12.65 -4.56
C SER A 89 -2.16 12.61 -3.35
N ALA A 90 -2.45 11.80 -2.34
CA ALA A 90 -1.57 11.60 -1.19
C ALA A 90 -0.22 10.99 -1.59
N ALA A 91 -0.23 10.01 -2.49
CA ALA A 91 1.00 9.41 -3.03
C ALA A 91 1.84 10.44 -3.81
N PHE A 92 1.21 11.27 -4.67
CA PHE A 92 1.89 12.37 -5.34
C PHE A 92 2.46 13.39 -4.35
N LYS A 93 1.64 13.85 -3.40
CA LYS A 93 2.08 14.80 -2.37
C LYS A 93 3.26 14.25 -1.59
N MET A 94 3.26 12.96 -1.26
CA MET A 94 4.37 12.33 -0.55
C MET A 94 5.65 12.34 -1.39
N PHE A 95 5.58 11.99 -2.68
CA PHE A 95 6.72 12.04 -3.59
C PHE A 95 7.33 13.46 -3.64
N PHE A 96 6.50 14.48 -3.88
CA PHE A 96 6.98 15.86 -4.00
C PHE A 96 7.42 16.46 -2.66
N LYS A 97 6.76 16.11 -1.54
CA LYS A 97 7.19 16.54 -0.21
C LYS A 97 8.61 16.07 0.11
N PHE A 98 8.93 14.85 -0.27
CA PHE A 98 10.24 14.22 -0.01
C PHE A 98 11.07 14.07 -1.30
N TRP A 99 10.92 14.99 -2.26
CA TRP A 99 11.60 14.93 -3.56
C TRP A 99 13.12 14.83 -3.44
N LYS A 100 13.71 15.43 -2.40
CA LYS A 100 15.16 15.37 -2.11
C LYS A 100 15.67 13.93 -1.89
N ILE A 101 14.78 13.00 -1.54
CA ILE A 101 15.09 11.58 -1.33
C ILE A 101 14.68 10.76 -2.56
N PHE A 102 13.48 10.98 -3.08
CA PHE A 102 12.94 10.18 -4.19
C PHE A 102 13.55 10.53 -5.55
N LEU A 103 13.94 11.78 -5.79
CA LEU A 103 14.56 12.17 -7.05
C LEU A 103 15.96 11.56 -7.23
N PRO A 104 16.89 11.64 -6.27
CA PRO A 104 18.17 10.93 -6.37
C PRO A 104 17.98 9.41 -6.50
N LEU A 105 16.99 8.81 -5.80
CA LEU A 105 16.63 7.41 -5.93
C LEU A 105 16.28 7.08 -7.39
N LEU A 106 15.40 7.88 -8.00
CA LEU A 106 15.00 7.73 -9.40
C LEU A 106 16.21 7.79 -10.32
N LEU A 107 17.08 8.80 -10.17
CA LEU A 107 18.27 8.98 -11.02
C LEU A 107 19.26 7.82 -10.88
N ILE A 108 19.50 7.33 -9.66
CA ILE A 108 20.36 6.16 -9.42
C ILE A 108 19.81 4.93 -10.15
N PHE A 109 18.49 4.68 -10.07
CA PHE A 109 17.91 3.52 -10.73
C PHE A 109 17.89 3.64 -12.25
N VAL A 110 17.61 4.83 -12.80
CA VAL A 110 17.73 5.07 -14.24
C VAL A 110 19.17 4.83 -14.70
N GLY A 111 20.15 5.36 -13.96
CA GLY A 111 21.58 5.15 -14.27
C GLY A 111 22.00 3.68 -14.17
N LEU A 112 21.59 2.95 -13.11
CA LEU A 112 21.86 1.53 -12.97
C LEU A 112 21.21 0.69 -14.08
N TYR A 113 19.98 1.05 -14.46
CA TYR A 113 19.27 0.37 -15.52
C TYR A 113 19.98 0.53 -16.87
N ILE A 114 20.36 1.77 -17.22
CA ILE A 114 21.11 2.07 -18.45
C ILE A 114 22.47 1.34 -18.44
N PHE A 115 23.14 1.32 -17.30
CA PHE A 115 24.46 0.69 -17.18
C PHE A 115 24.42 -0.83 -17.29
N LEU A 116 23.42 -1.49 -16.64
CA LEU A 116 23.35 -2.94 -16.56
C LEU A 116 22.60 -3.58 -17.73
N ILE A 117 21.59 -2.90 -18.26
CA ILE A 117 20.71 -3.46 -19.29
C ILE A 117 20.97 -2.80 -20.65
N GLY A 118 21.42 -1.56 -20.62
CA GLY A 118 21.60 -0.72 -21.80
C GLY A 118 20.42 0.21 -22.07
N ALA A 119 20.70 1.26 -22.81
CA ALA A 119 19.64 2.09 -23.36
C ALA A 119 18.97 1.35 -24.55
N MET A 120 17.67 1.55 -24.70
CA MET A 120 16.89 1.01 -25.79
C MET A 120 17.51 1.40 -27.14
N SER A 121 17.63 0.43 -28.06
CA SER A 121 18.11 0.75 -29.41
C SER A 121 17.08 1.55 -30.22
N GLU A 122 17.53 2.39 -31.15
CA GLU A 122 16.62 3.12 -32.05
C GLU A 122 15.70 2.19 -32.86
N ASN A 123 16.15 0.98 -33.16
CA ASN A 123 15.36 -0.04 -33.84
C ASN A 123 14.10 -0.43 -33.05
N THR A 124 14.18 -0.53 -31.74
CA THR A 124 13.03 -0.85 -30.89
C THR A 124 11.99 0.27 -30.86
N LEU A 125 12.43 1.52 -30.94
CA LEU A 125 11.54 2.68 -31.09
C LEU A 125 10.86 2.71 -32.45
N ALA A 126 11.59 2.36 -33.51
CA ALA A 126 11.01 2.23 -34.85
C ALA A 126 9.95 1.12 -34.91
N ASP A 127 10.22 -0.03 -34.28
CA ASP A 127 9.27 -1.14 -34.17
C ASP A 127 8.02 -0.75 -33.37
N VAL A 128 8.16 -0.01 -32.27
CA VAL A 128 7.03 0.51 -31.49
C VAL A 128 6.21 1.49 -32.33
N LYS A 129 6.85 2.43 -33.04
CA LYS A 129 6.15 3.37 -33.92
C LYS A 129 5.42 2.64 -35.04
N ALA A 130 6.08 1.69 -35.70
CA ALA A 130 5.47 0.90 -36.79
C ALA A 130 4.25 0.09 -36.27
N ASN A 131 4.36 -0.52 -35.10
CA ASN A 131 3.25 -1.24 -34.47
C ASN A 131 2.08 -0.33 -34.09
N VAL A 132 2.35 0.88 -33.57
CA VAL A 132 1.31 1.87 -33.25
C VAL A 132 0.64 2.39 -34.52
N GLU A 133 1.41 2.70 -35.56
CA GLU A 133 0.86 3.16 -36.85
C GLU A 133 0.01 2.07 -37.54
N GLN A 134 0.49 0.83 -37.53
CA GLN A 134 -0.25 -0.30 -38.08
C GLN A 134 -1.54 -0.54 -37.28
N THR A 135 -1.48 -0.43 -35.97
CA THR A 135 -2.64 -0.56 -35.09
C THR A 135 -3.66 0.55 -35.32
N ASN A 136 -3.23 1.80 -35.54
CA ASN A 136 -4.11 2.91 -35.85
C ASN A 136 -4.81 2.72 -37.19
N LYS A 137 -4.12 2.20 -38.22
CA LYS A 137 -4.69 1.87 -39.50
C LYS A 137 -5.73 0.74 -39.37
N ASP A 138 -5.39 -0.33 -38.69
CA ASP A 138 -6.26 -1.47 -38.44
C ASP A 138 -7.53 -1.09 -37.65
N VAL A 139 -7.43 -0.18 -36.69
CA VAL A 139 -8.58 0.37 -35.94
C VAL A 139 -9.46 1.22 -36.84
N ALA A 140 -8.86 2.03 -37.72
CA ALA A 140 -9.60 2.82 -38.69
C ALA A 140 -10.37 1.94 -39.69
N ASP A 141 -9.84 0.75 -40.02
CA ASP A 141 -10.47 -0.25 -40.89
C ASP A 141 -11.57 -1.08 -40.18
N GLY A 142 -11.90 -0.79 -38.94
CA GLY A 142 -13.01 -1.40 -38.19
C GLY A 142 -12.78 -2.85 -37.75
N LYS A 143 -11.56 -3.33 -37.74
CA LYS A 143 -11.21 -4.69 -37.31
C LYS A 143 -11.18 -4.75 -35.79
N ILE A 144 -12.26 -5.21 -35.16
CA ILE A 144 -12.43 -5.25 -33.66
C ILE A 144 -11.31 -6.03 -32.96
N GLY A 145 -10.75 -7.07 -33.59
CA GLY A 145 -9.63 -7.85 -33.06
C GLY A 145 -8.33 -7.04 -32.87
N THR A 146 -8.16 -5.96 -33.61
CA THR A 146 -6.96 -5.11 -33.57
C THR A 146 -6.93 -4.17 -32.35
N VAL A 147 -8.09 -3.78 -31.79
CA VAL A 147 -8.18 -3.00 -30.56
C VAL A 147 -7.60 -3.81 -29.38
N GLY A 148 -7.87 -5.12 -29.32
CA GLY A 148 -7.25 -6.02 -28.33
C GLY A 148 -5.73 -6.13 -28.52
N LYS A 149 -5.27 -6.22 -29.78
CA LYS A 149 -3.84 -6.27 -30.11
C LYS A 149 -3.14 -4.96 -29.76
N ALA A 150 -3.77 -3.82 -30.02
CA ALA A 150 -3.29 -2.50 -29.60
C ALA A 150 -3.16 -2.38 -28.10
N GLY A 151 -4.18 -2.81 -27.36
CA GLY A 151 -4.16 -2.83 -25.89
C GLY A 151 -3.05 -3.70 -25.33
N LEU A 152 -2.81 -4.89 -25.89
CA LEU A 152 -1.73 -5.78 -25.51
C LEU A 152 -0.35 -5.19 -25.86
N THR A 153 -0.20 -4.54 -26.99
CA THR A 153 1.04 -3.85 -27.37
C THR A 153 1.34 -2.69 -26.41
N LEU A 154 0.33 -1.87 -26.09
CA LEU A 154 0.48 -0.80 -25.09
C LEU A 154 0.83 -1.34 -23.70
N LEU A 155 0.17 -2.41 -23.27
CA LEU A 155 0.51 -3.09 -22.01
C LEU A 155 1.93 -3.65 -22.03
N GLY A 156 2.36 -4.22 -23.15
CA GLY A 156 3.74 -4.66 -23.38
C GLY A 156 4.73 -3.51 -23.23
N ILE A 157 4.48 -2.39 -23.91
CA ILE A 157 5.33 -1.19 -23.81
C ILE A 157 5.39 -0.65 -22.39
N ILE A 158 4.26 -0.59 -21.69
CA ILE A 158 4.18 -0.12 -20.31
C ILE A 158 4.90 -1.08 -19.35
N SER A 159 4.70 -2.39 -19.51
CA SER A 159 5.24 -3.40 -18.59
C SER A 159 6.73 -3.63 -18.77
N THR A 160 7.23 -3.56 -20.01
CA THR A 160 8.66 -3.76 -20.32
C THR A 160 9.46 -2.46 -20.40
N GLY A 161 8.81 -1.31 -20.17
CA GLY A 161 9.46 -0.01 -20.37
C GLY A 161 9.91 0.21 -21.83
N GLY A 162 9.27 -0.47 -22.78
CA GLY A 162 9.64 -0.45 -24.19
C GLY A 162 10.78 -1.39 -24.58
N LEU A 163 11.16 -2.32 -23.71
CA LEU A 163 12.29 -3.23 -23.92
C LEU A 163 11.82 -4.55 -24.53
N THR A 164 11.44 -4.52 -25.78
CA THR A 164 10.93 -5.70 -26.49
C THR A 164 12.02 -6.68 -26.93
N THR A 165 13.29 -6.33 -26.80
CA THR A 165 14.45 -7.11 -27.28
C THR A 165 15.46 -7.42 -26.17
N MET A 166 15.01 -7.65 -24.94
CA MET A 166 15.88 -8.10 -23.86
C MET A 166 16.29 -9.57 -24.05
N ASN A 167 17.55 -9.86 -23.81
CA ASN A 167 17.97 -11.24 -23.63
C ASN A 167 17.60 -11.75 -22.21
N ASP A 168 17.66 -13.09 -22.01
CA ASP A 168 17.25 -13.71 -20.75
C ASP A 168 18.00 -13.14 -19.53
N ALA A 169 19.29 -12.85 -19.66
CA ALA A 169 20.09 -12.29 -18.59
C ALA A 169 19.62 -10.85 -18.23
N GLN A 170 19.30 -10.03 -19.22
CA GLN A 170 18.77 -8.68 -19.01
C GLN A 170 17.41 -8.71 -18.33
N ILE A 171 16.53 -9.67 -18.66
CA ILE A 171 15.24 -9.86 -18.00
C ILE A 171 15.44 -10.15 -16.50
N VAL A 172 16.36 -11.08 -16.17
CA VAL A 172 16.66 -11.41 -14.77
C VAL A 172 17.18 -10.17 -14.02
N ILE A 173 18.10 -9.41 -14.63
CA ILE A 173 18.64 -8.18 -14.03
C ILE A 173 17.53 -7.15 -13.84
N ALA A 174 16.64 -6.97 -14.81
CA ALA A 174 15.50 -6.05 -14.71
C ALA A 174 14.58 -6.40 -13.54
N VAL A 175 14.21 -7.69 -13.41
CA VAL A 175 13.38 -8.19 -12.30
C VAL A 175 14.04 -7.89 -10.95
N LEU A 176 15.35 -8.14 -10.84
CA LEU A 176 16.11 -7.84 -9.62
C LEU A 176 16.12 -6.33 -9.31
N LEU A 177 16.37 -5.48 -10.32
CA LEU A 177 16.34 -4.03 -10.15
C LEU A 177 14.97 -3.54 -9.71
N PHE A 178 13.88 -4.04 -10.32
CA PHE A 178 12.53 -3.67 -9.91
C PHE A 178 12.18 -4.16 -8.50
N ALA A 179 12.65 -5.34 -8.09
CA ALA A 179 12.49 -5.81 -6.72
C ALA A 179 13.24 -4.91 -5.71
N ILE A 180 14.45 -4.48 -6.06
CA ILE A 180 15.28 -3.60 -5.23
C ILE A 180 14.61 -2.22 -5.08
N ILE A 181 14.19 -1.58 -6.18
CA ILE A 181 13.54 -0.26 -6.12
C ILE A 181 12.24 -0.33 -5.32
N TRP A 182 11.46 -1.41 -5.46
CA TRP A 182 10.27 -1.66 -4.68
C TRP A 182 10.56 -1.67 -3.18
N LEU A 183 11.52 -2.49 -2.77
CA LEU A 183 11.90 -2.64 -1.36
C LEU A 183 12.44 -1.34 -0.77
N VAL A 184 13.34 -0.66 -1.49
CA VAL A 184 13.92 0.62 -1.06
C VAL A 184 12.83 1.68 -0.92
N THR A 185 11.92 1.77 -1.89
CA THR A 185 10.82 2.75 -1.85
C THR A 185 9.89 2.49 -0.66
N ILE A 186 9.51 1.24 -0.40
CA ILE A 186 8.66 0.88 0.75
C ILE A 186 9.38 1.16 2.07
N TYR A 187 10.66 0.81 2.17
CA TYR A 187 11.48 1.09 3.35
C TYR A 187 11.52 2.60 3.65
N LEU A 188 11.86 3.42 2.64
CA LEU A 188 11.89 4.87 2.78
C LEU A 188 10.52 5.43 3.12
N ALA A 189 9.47 4.99 2.45
CA ALA A 189 8.10 5.42 2.73
C ALA A 189 7.68 5.11 4.17
N ARG A 190 8.06 3.94 4.69
CA ARG A 190 7.79 3.53 6.08
C ARG A 190 8.43 4.49 7.07
N HIS A 191 9.72 4.75 6.92
CA HIS A 191 10.48 5.58 7.85
C HIS A 191 10.10 7.07 7.78
N LEU A 192 9.86 7.59 6.57
CA LEU A 192 9.41 8.98 6.38
C LEU A 192 8.04 9.24 7.02
N LEU A 193 7.14 8.25 6.98
CA LEU A 193 5.83 8.34 7.63
C LEU A 193 5.88 8.11 9.14
N ALA A 194 6.95 7.47 9.65
CA ALA A 194 7.24 7.36 11.08
C ALA A 194 7.93 8.62 11.67
N GLY A 195 8.15 9.66 10.84
CA GLY A 195 8.74 10.93 11.31
C GLY A 195 10.27 10.99 11.27
N HIS A 196 10.96 9.93 10.87
CA HIS A 196 12.42 9.93 10.74
C HIS A 196 12.83 10.68 9.45
N GLN A 197 13.17 11.96 9.59
CA GLN A 197 13.51 12.80 8.42
C GLN A 197 14.99 12.72 8.00
N GLU A 198 15.87 12.18 8.83
CA GLU A 198 17.32 12.12 8.60
C GLU A 198 17.82 10.79 8.06
N ILE A 199 17.02 10.12 7.23
CA ILE A 199 17.41 8.82 6.67
C ILE A 199 18.42 9.03 5.54
N LYS A 200 19.61 8.45 5.68
CA LYS A 200 20.61 8.40 4.61
C LYS A 200 20.20 7.34 3.60
N MET A 201 20.23 7.65 2.31
CA MET A 201 19.89 6.69 1.24
C MET A 201 20.68 5.39 1.34
N ARG A 202 21.97 5.47 1.71
CA ARG A 202 22.84 4.30 1.89
C ARG A 202 22.26 3.31 2.90
N ASP A 203 21.75 3.80 4.03
CA ASP A 203 21.19 2.96 5.09
C ASP A 203 19.86 2.36 4.64
N GLY A 204 19.10 3.12 3.82
CA GLY A 204 17.90 2.64 3.15
C GLY A 204 18.18 1.46 2.23
N PHE A 205 19.20 1.53 1.38
CA PHE A 205 19.59 0.43 0.50
C PHE A 205 20.02 -0.80 1.29
N TYR A 206 20.90 -0.65 2.27
CA TYR A 206 21.40 -1.78 3.06
C TYR A 206 20.29 -2.51 3.83
N SER A 207 19.46 -1.76 4.52
CA SER A 207 18.37 -2.35 5.34
C SER A 207 17.21 -2.88 4.50
N ALA A 208 16.89 -2.23 3.37
CA ALA A 208 15.81 -2.65 2.49
C ALA A 208 16.10 -3.96 1.75
N LEU A 209 17.36 -4.29 1.49
CA LEU A 209 17.76 -5.50 0.77
C LEU A 209 17.68 -6.78 1.61
N SER A 210 17.58 -6.67 2.93
CA SER A 210 17.48 -7.84 3.82
C SER A 210 16.36 -8.82 3.41
N PRO A 211 15.11 -8.41 3.09
CA PRO A 211 14.04 -9.31 2.67
C PRO A 211 14.02 -9.61 1.15
N LEU A 212 15.09 -9.32 0.38
CA LEU A 212 15.09 -9.46 -1.09
C LEU A 212 14.68 -10.87 -1.54
N VAL A 213 15.31 -11.90 -0.98
CA VAL A 213 15.01 -13.30 -1.36
C VAL A 213 13.55 -13.66 -1.03
N SER A 214 13.08 -13.27 0.15
CA SER A 214 11.69 -13.51 0.55
C SER A 214 10.70 -12.78 -0.37
N THR A 215 11.06 -11.58 -0.83
CA THR A 215 10.25 -10.80 -1.78
C THR A 215 10.21 -11.45 -3.15
N LEU A 216 11.34 -11.99 -3.65
CA LEU A 216 11.38 -12.72 -4.91
C LEU A 216 10.54 -14.00 -4.86
N VAL A 217 10.56 -14.74 -3.73
CA VAL A 217 9.71 -15.92 -3.55
C VAL A 217 8.22 -15.53 -3.58
N VAL A 218 7.84 -14.44 -2.91
CA VAL A 218 6.46 -13.92 -2.99
C VAL A 218 6.13 -13.48 -4.41
N GLY A 219 7.06 -12.81 -5.10
CA GLY A 219 6.92 -12.43 -6.51
C GLY A 219 6.67 -13.65 -7.40
N LEU A 220 7.39 -14.75 -7.18
CA LEU A 220 7.16 -16.01 -7.89
C LEU A 220 5.75 -16.57 -7.63
N ILE A 221 5.27 -16.53 -6.39
CA ILE A 221 3.89 -16.96 -6.08
C ILE A 221 2.87 -16.10 -6.83
N ILE A 222 3.03 -14.78 -6.84
CA ILE A 222 2.17 -13.85 -7.58
C ILE A 222 2.24 -14.13 -9.09
N PHE A 223 3.42 -14.42 -9.61
CA PHE A 223 3.60 -14.80 -11.02
C PHE A 223 2.83 -16.09 -11.36
N LEU A 224 2.92 -17.12 -10.52
CA LEU A 224 2.16 -18.36 -10.68
C LEU A 224 0.64 -18.12 -10.62
N GLU A 225 0.18 -17.21 -9.79
CA GLU A 225 -1.23 -16.81 -9.73
C GLU A 225 -1.70 -16.04 -10.98
N ALA A 226 -0.77 -15.40 -11.70
CA ALA A 226 -1.04 -14.72 -12.96
C ALA A 226 -1.05 -15.68 -14.18
N VAL A 227 -0.56 -16.91 -14.07
CA VAL A 227 -0.50 -17.89 -15.17
C VAL A 227 -1.84 -18.08 -15.89
N PRO A 228 -3.02 -18.17 -15.21
CA PRO A 228 -4.28 -18.32 -15.92
C PRO A 228 -4.61 -17.17 -16.87
N ILE A 229 -4.28 -15.91 -16.50
CA ILE A 229 -4.45 -14.75 -17.40
C ILE A 229 -3.46 -14.85 -18.56
N MET A 230 -2.20 -15.18 -18.32
CA MET A 230 -1.17 -15.31 -19.36
C MET A 230 -1.56 -16.38 -20.39
N LEU A 231 -2.06 -17.53 -19.90
CA LEU A 231 -2.54 -18.60 -20.75
C LEU A 231 -3.74 -18.16 -21.60
N THR A 232 -4.65 -17.41 -21.01
CA THR A 232 -5.80 -16.84 -21.76
C THR A 232 -5.34 -15.90 -22.87
N ILE A 233 -4.32 -15.07 -22.62
CA ILE A 233 -3.75 -14.15 -23.62
C ILE A 233 -3.10 -14.95 -24.77
N ILE A 234 -2.34 -16.01 -24.47
CA ILE A 234 -1.70 -16.86 -25.47
C ILE A 234 -2.77 -17.55 -26.33
N VAL A 235 -3.77 -18.17 -25.70
CA VAL A 235 -4.87 -18.83 -26.42
C VAL A 235 -5.65 -17.83 -27.27
N PHE A 236 -5.86 -16.60 -26.80
CA PHE A 236 -6.48 -15.54 -27.59
C PHE A 236 -5.69 -15.21 -28.85
N GLN A 237 -4.37 -15.08 -28.77
CA GLN A 237 -3.52 -14.82 -29.92
C GLN A 237 -3.58 -15.97 -30.94
N VAL A 238 -3.55 -17.21 -30.47
CA VAL A 238 -3.70 -18.39 -31.35
C VAL A 238 -5.08 -18.42 -31.99
N ALA A 239 -6.13 -18.12 -31.21
CA ALA A 239 -7.51 -18.10 -31.73
C ALA A 239 -7.76 -17.01 -32.81
N LEU A 240 -7.05 -15.87 -32.70
CA LEU A 240 -7.08 -14.84 -33.75
C LEU A 240 -6.38 -15.27 -35.02
N THR A 241 -5.24 -15.96 -34.94
CA THR A 241 -4.45 -16.39 -36.11
C THR A 241 -5.08 -17.57 -36.86
N THR A 242 -5.83 -18.42 -36.16
CA THR A 242 -6.48 -19.62 -36.69
C THR A 242 -7.92 -19.38 -37.15
N GLU A 243 -8.40 -18.12 -37.10
CA GLU A 243 -9.79 -17.76 -37.37
C GLU A 243 -10.84 -18.54 -36.53
N PHE A 244 -10.39 -19.14 -35.43
CA PHE A 244 -11.25 -19.92 -34.54
C PHE A 244 -12.41 -19.09 -33.97
N LEU A 245 -12.23 -17.79 -33.83
CA LEU A 245 -13.24 -16.85 -33.33
C LEU A 245 -14.23 -16.41 -34.42
N SER A 246 -14.05 -16.82 -35.68
CA SER A 246 -14.98 -16.48 -36.78
C SER A 246 -16.35 -17.14 -36.60
N THR A 247 -16.39 -18.32 -35.98
CA THR A 247 -17.63 -19.05 -35.68
C THR A 247 -18.20 -18.60 -34.34
N PRO A 248 -19.46 -18.09 -34.28
CA PRO A 248 -20.06 -17.56 -33.04
C PRO A 248 -20.07 -18.54 -31.90
N PHE A 249 -20.25 -19.84 -32.14
CA PHE A 249 -20.25 -20.87 -31.12
C PHE A 249 -18.89 -21.02 -30.46
N TYR A 250 -17.80 -21.08 -31.24
CA TYR A 250 -16.45 -21.19 -30.68
C TYR A 250 -16.00 -19.91 -29.99
N ALA A 251 -16.42 -18.74 -30.51
CA ALA A 251 -16.18 -17.46 -29.84
C ALA A 251 -16.84 -17.43 -28.45
N LEU A 252 -18.11 -17.86 -28.35
CA LEU A 252 -18.80 -17.90 -27.04
C LEU A 252 -18.11 -18.85 -26.07
N LEU A 253 -17.71 -20.04 -26.52
CA LEU A 253 -16.98 -21.01 -25.70
C LEU A 253 -15.65 -20.42 -25.19
N PHE A 254 -14.91 -19.76 -26.09
CA PHE A 254 -13.66 -19.09 -25.74
C PHE A 254 -13.87 -18.00 -24.68
N PHE A 255 -14.85 -17.11 -24.89
CA PHE A 255 -15.09 -16.01 -23.93
C PHE A 255 -15.57 -16.51 -22.57
N MET A 256 -16.35 -17.61 -22.50
CA MET A 256 -16.67 -18.25 -21.24
C MET A 256 -15.43 -18.78 -20.51
N PHE A 257 -14.55 -19.47 -21.22
CA PHE A 257 -13.29 -19.97 -20.69
C PHE A 257 -12.39 -18.81 -20.23
N ALA A 258 -12.24 -17.79 -21.05
CA ALA A 258 -11.47 -16.60 -20.73
C ALA A 258 -11.98 -15.89 -19.48
N ALA A 259 -13.29 -15.69 -19.37
CA ALA A 259 -13.92 -15.08 -18.21
C ALA A 259 -13.63 -15.85 -16.92
N LEU A 260 -13.70 -17.19 -16.98
CA LEU A 260 -13.39 -18.05 -15.83
C LEU A 260 -11.92 -17.94 -15.42
N MET A 261 -10.99 -18.03 -16.37
CA MET A 261 -9.53 -17.95 -16.10
C MET A 261 -9.11 -16.58 -15.58
N ILE A 262 -9.65 -15.50 -16.16
CA ILE A 262 -9.39 -14.13 -15.73
C ILE A 262 -9.94 -13.94 -14.30
N THR A 263 -11.17 -14.37 -14.04
CA THR A 263 -11.79 -14.25 -12.71
C THR A 263 -11.00 -15.02 -11.64
N LEU A 264 -10.56 -16.24 -11.95
CA LEU A 264 -9.74 -17.06 -11.08
C LEU A 264 -8.42 -16.35 -10.75
N SER A 265 -7.71 -15.88 -11.77
CA SER A 265 -6.42 -15.20 -11.56
C SER A 265 -6.60 -13.89 -10.78
N LEU A 266 -7.60 -13.06 -11.10
CA LEU A 266 -7.88 -11.83 -10.35
C LEU A 266 -8.23 -12.12 -8.88
N TYR A 267 -8.94 -13.21 -8.62
CA TYR A 267 -9.25 -13.64 -7.26
C TYR A 267 -7.97 -14.02 -6.49
N LEU A 268 -7.06 -14.77 -7.10
CA LEU A 268 -5.80 -15.19 -6.50
C LEU A 268 -4.88 -13.97 -6.30
N LEU A 269 -4.62 -13.20 -7.35
CA LEU A 269 -3.78 -12.00 -7.32
C LEU A 269 -4.26 -10.99 -6.27
N SER A 270 -5.57 -10.73 -6.20
CA SER A 270 -6.12 -9.81 -5.18
C SER A 270 -5.87 -10.31 -3.76
N SER A 271 -5.74 -11.62 -3.55
CA SER A 271 -5.48 -12.21 -2.24
C SER A 271 -4.03 -12.09 -1.81
N SER A 272 -3.09 -12.19 -2.76
CA SER A 272 -1.65 -12.33 -2.48
C SER A 272 -0.86 -11.05 -2.71
N PHE A 273 -1.42 -10.06 -3.43
CA PHE A 273 -0.72 -8.85 -3.83
C PHE A 273 -0.02 -8.14 -2.66
N PHE A 274 -0.72 -7.97 -1.53
CA PHE A 274 -0.12 -7.30 -0.37
C PHE A 274 0.97 -8.10 0.32
N ALA A 275 1.14 -9.38 -0.01
CA ALA A 275 2.23 -10.17 0.55
C ALA A 275 3.61 -9.59 0.22
N ILE A 276 3.75 -8.93 -0.95
CA ILE A 276 5.00 -8.28 -1.36
C ILE A 276 5.34 -7.06 -0.47
N ILE A 277 4.34 -6.44 0.16
CA ILE A 277 4.55 -5.35 1.13
C ILE A 277 4.77 -5.93 2.52
N VAL A 278 3.95 -6.91 2.91
CA VAL A 278 4.04 -7.56 4.23
C VAL A 278 5.40 -8.22 4.43
N VAL A 279 5.92 -8.91 3.40
CA VAL A 279 7.21 -9.61 3.46
C VAL A 279 8.40 -8.65 3.61
N SER A 280 8.23 -7.36 3.28
CA SER A 280 9.27 -6.33 3.49
C SER A 280 9.50 -6.01 4.98
N ALA A 281 8.65 -6.51 5.88
CA ALA A 281 8.90 -6.42 7.32
C ALA A 281 9.91 -7.48 7.75
N PRO A 282 10.88 -7.13 8.62
CA PRO A 282 11.93 -8.05 9.03
C PRO A 282 11.34 -9.26 9.78
N GLY A 283 11.92 -10.45 9.52
CA GLY A 283 11.56 -11.70 10.22
C GLY A 283 10.31 -12.42 9.70
N LEU A 284 9.70 -11.98 8.61
CA LEU A 284 8.52 -12.63 8.04
C LEU A 284 8.88 -13.62 6.92
N TYR A 285 8.36 -14.85 7.05
CA TYR A 285 8.49 -15.87 6.00
C TYR A 285 7.49 -15.63 4.85
N PRO A 286 7.84 -15.96 3.59
CA PRO A 286 7.01 -15.71 2.41
C PRO A 286 5.58 -16.25 2.52
N LEU A 287 5.44 -17.52 2.92
CA LEU A 287 4.11 -18.14 3.06
C LEU A 287 3.25 -17.52 4.17
N THR A 288 3.89 -17.05 5.25
CA THR A 288 3.21 -16.32 6.32
C THR A 288 2.72 -14.98 5.82
N ALA A 289 3.55 -14.26 5.04
CA ALA A 289 3.19 -12.99 4.42
C ALA A 289 1.97 -13.14 3.47
N VAL A 290 1.92 -14.21 2.66
CA VAL A 290 0.76 -14.51 1.80
C VAL A 290 -0.51 -14.77 2.62
N ARG A 291 -0.41 -15.52 3.73
CA ARG A 291 -1.57 -15.75 4.61
C ARG A 291 -2.06 -14.47 5.26
N MET A 292 -1.15 -13.61 5.73
CA MET A 292 -1.49 -12.31 6.30
C MET A 292 -2.15 -11.39 5.26
N ALA A 293 -1.60 -11.31 4.04
CA ALA A 293 -2.17 -10.53 2.94
C ALA A 293 -3.60 -10.98 2.60
N LYS A 294 -3.83 -12.29 2.53
CA LYS A 294 -5.16 -12.86 2.29
C LYS A 294 -6.17 -12.45 3.36
N ASN A 295 -5.77 -12.46 4.62
CA ASN A 295 -6.63 -12.03 5.72
C ASN A 295 -6.92 -10.53 5.67
N LEU A 296 -5.92 -9.72 5.30
CA LEU A 296 -6.04 -8.27 5.20
C LEU A 296 -7.08 -7.84 4.14
N ILE A 297 -7.09 -8.49 2.97
CA ILE A 297 -7.96 -8.13 1.86
C ILE A 297 -9.33 -8.83 1.87
N MET A 298 -9.54 -9.79 2.79
CA MET A 298 -10.79 -10.54 2.87
C MET A 298 -11.99 -9.60 3.03
N GLY A 299 -13.02 -9.76 2.18
CA GLY A 299 -14.21 -8.91 2.14
C GLY A 299 -14.02 -7.54 1.46
N ARG A 300 -12.81 -7.20 0.98
CA ARG A 300 -12.50 -5.93 0.31
C ARG A 300 -11.89 -6.08 -1.08
N ARG A 301 -11.90 -7.31 -1.64
CA ARG A 301 -11.26 -7.64 -2.92
C ARG A 301 -11.79 -6.80 -4.08
N LEU A 302 -13.09 -6.64 -4.20
CA LEU A 302 -13.70 -5.83 -5.25
C LEU A 302 -13.25 -4.35 -5.14
N ARG A 303 -13.21 -3.80 -3.93
CA ARG A 303 -12.71 -2.43 -3.72
C ARG A 303 -11.23 -2.29 -4.09
N PHE A 304 -10.43 -3.32 -3.86
CA PHE A 304 -9.03 -3.36 -4.31
C PHE A 304 -8.94 -3.42 -5.83
N LEU A 305 -9.68 -4.30 -6.49
CA LEU A 305 -9.69 -4.41 -7.97
C LEU A 305 -10.11 -3.11 -8.65
N ILE A 306 -11.15 -2.43 -8.14
CA ILE A 306 -11.56 -1.11 -8.65
C ILE A 306 -10.41 -0.10 -8.52
N ARG A 307 -9.64 -0.12 -7.42
CA ARG A 307 -8.49 0.76 -7.23
C ARG A 307 -7.35 0.45 -8.19
N VAL A 308 -7.07 -0.83 -8.41
CA VAL A 308 -6.07 -1.26 -9.40
C VAL A 308 -6.49 -0.80 -10.80
N PHE A 309 -7.74 -0.98 -11.17
CA PHE A 309 -8.27 -0.50 -12.46
C PHE A 309 -8.14 1.02 -12.61
N TYR A 310 -8.50 1.77 -11.58
CA TYR A 310 -8.31 3.22 -11.55
C TYR A 310 -6.83 3.63 -11.71
N LEU A 311 -5.91 2.90 -11.05
CA LEU A 311 -4.48 3.13 -11.20
C LEU A 311 -3.97 2.85 -12.62
N VAL A 312 -4.48 1.79 -13.26
CA VAL A 312 -4.12 1.49 -14.66
C VAL A 312 -4.50 2.66 -15.56
N ILE A 313 -5.68 3.26 -15.36
CA ILE A 313 -6.11 4.45 -16.11
C ILE A 313 -5.18 5.63 -15.83
N ILE A 314 -4.84 5.90 -14.56
CA ILE A 314 -3.91 7.00 -14.21
C ILE A 314 -2.54 6.79 -14.86
N VAL A 315 -2.00 5.57 -14.78
CA VAL A 315 -0.70 5.22 -15.37
C VAL A 315 -0.74 5.42 -16.89
N ALA A 316 -1.78 4.95 -17.56
CA ALA A 316 -1.95 5.13 -18.99
C ALA A 316 -2.00 6.63 -19.38
N LEU A 317 -2.77 7.43 -18.62
CA LEU A 317 -2.85 8.88 -18.82
C LEU A 317 -1.50 9.57 -18.56
N LEU A 318 -0.75 9.16 -17.53
CA LEU A 318 0.58 9.70 -17.24
C LEU A 318 1.58 9.38 -18.38
N TYR A 319 1.55 8.15 -18.89
CA TYR A 319 2.37 7.78 -20.04
C TYR A 319 2.03 8.62 -21.25
N LEU A 320 0.76 8.74 -21.59
CA LEU A 320 0.32 9.54 -22.73
C LEU A 320 0.69 11.02 -22.58
N LEU A 321 0.49 11.59 -21.38
CA LEU A 321 0.76 13.00 -21.11
C LEU A 321 2.25 13.32 -21.14
N LEU A 322 3.12 12.41 -20.68
CA LEU A 322 4.57 12.66 -20.58
C LEU A 322 5.33 12.19 -21.83
N LEU A 323 4.95 11.04 -22.40
CA LEU A 323 5.67 10.44 -23.53
C LEU A 323 5.34 11.13 -24.85
N MET A 324 4.07 11.53 -25.09
CA MET A 324 3.68 12.20 -26.35
C MET A 324 4.43 13.53 -26.56
N PRO A 325 4.52 14.47 -25.60
CA PRO A 325 5.34 15.66 -25.77
C PRO A 325 6.81 15.33 -25.99
N ALA A 326 7.35 14.30 -25.33
CA ALA A 326 8.74 13.90 -25.49
C ALA A 326 9.06 13.43 -26.92
N ILE A 327 8.16 12.66 -27.54
CA ILE A 327 8.28 12.19 -28.93
C ILE A 327 8.23 13.38 -29.90
N ILE A 328 7.30 14.33 -29.69
CA ILE A 328 7.15 15.52 -30.53
C ILE A 328 8.40 16.40 -30.42
N LEU A 329 8.89 16.60 -29.19
CA LEU A 329 10.12 17.40 -28.94
C LEU A 329 11.34 16.75 -29.56
N ASP A 330 11.53 15.44 -29.46
CA ASP A 330 12.65 14.72 -30.10
C ASP A 330 12.63 14.90 -31.62
N GLY A 331 11.45 14.76 -32.24
CA GLY A 331 11.27 15.00 -33.67
C GLY A 331 11.61 16.44 -34.06
N ALA A 332 11.10 17.42 -33.33
CA ALA A 332 11.37 18.84 -33.59
C ALA A 332 12.85 19.19 -33.38
N LEU A 333 13.50 18.67 -32.34
CA LEU A 333 14.91 18.92 -32.08
C LEU A 333 15.81 18.28 -33.15
N LYS A 334 15.51 17.06 -33.59
CA LYS A 334 16.28 16.38 -34.66
C LYS A 334 16.13 17.05 -36.01
N THR A 335 15.02 17.73 -36.30
CA THR A 335 14.87 18.52 -37.55
C THR A 335 15.62 19.86 -37.50
N GLN A 336 15.73 20.47 -36.32
CA GLN A 336 16.42 21.75 -36.18
C GLN A 336 17.94 21.62 -36.01
N PHE A 337 18.39 20.54 -35.35
CA PHE A 337 19.82 20.33 -35.03
C PHE A 337 20.32 19.04 -35.70
N ALA A 338 21.01 19.20 -36.86
CA ALA A 338 21.57 18.08 -37.62
C ALA A 338 22.51 17.18 -36.80
N TRP A 339 23.33 17.77 -35.90
CA TRP A 339 24.24 17.06 -35.03
C TRP A 339 23.47 16.11 -34.02
N LEU A 340 22.24 16.47 -33.65
CA LEU A 340 21.39 15.67 -32.80
C LEU A 340 20.78 14.48 -33.56
N ALA A 341 20.51 14.68 -34.86
CA ALA A 341 20.04 13.62 -35.75
C ALA A 341 21.15 12.59 -36.02
N GLU A 342 22.40 13.02 -36.11
CA GLU A 342 23.58 12.18 -36.26
C GLU A 342 23.99 11.50 -34.94
N SER A 343 23.66 12.12 -33.79
CA SER A 343 23.92 11.52 -32.48
C SER A 343 22.98 10.36 -32.27
N LYS A 344 23.53 9.14 -32.09
CA LYS A 344 22.77 7.93 -31.76
C LYS A 344 22.24 7.93 -30.31
N ILE A 345 21.96 9.12 -29.74
CA ILE A 345 21.46 9.21 -28.35
C ILE A 345 19.96 8.94 -28.34
N PRO A 346 19.47 7.88 -27.69
CA PRO A 346 18.06 7.53 -27.65
C PRO A 346 17.30 8.35 -26.59
N PHE A 347 17.08 9.65 -26.86
CA PHE A 347 16.41 10.57 -25.91
C PHE A 347 15.05 10.06 -25.46
N VAL A 348 14.20 9.62 -26.41
CA VAL A 348 12.85 9.13 -26.11
C VAL A 348 12.92 7.91 -25.20
N ALA A 349 13.88 6.99 -25.45
CA ALA A 349 14.05 5.79 -24.63
C ALA A 349 14.47 6.13 -23.18
N ILE A 350 15.38 7.10 -23.00
CA ILE A 350 15.81 7.55 -21.68
C ILE A 350 14.64 8.22 -20.94
N ILE A 351 13.87 9.06 -21.61
CA ILE A 351 12.69 9.71 -21.03
C ILE A 351 11.64 8.64 -20.67
N GLN A 352 11.37 7.70 -21.54
CA GLN A 352 10.44 6.59 -21.28
C GLN A 352 10.86 5.76 -20.07
N LEU A 353 12.15 5.41 -19.97
CA LEU A 353 12.69 4.71 -18.81
C LEU A 353 12.52 5.54 -17.52
N THR A 354 12.79 6.83 -17.59
CA THR A 354 12.62 7.74 -16.45
C THR A 354 11.17 7.80 -15.99
N ILE A 355 10.23 7.87 -16.95
CA ILE A 355 8.78 7.82 -16.67
C ILE A 355 8.42 6.47 -16.02
N THR A 356 8.93 5.36 -16.54
CA THR A 356 8.67 4.01 -16.00
C THR A 356 9.13 3.92 -14.55
N VAL A 357 10.35 4.33 -14.25
CA VAL A 357 10.91 4.31 -12.88
C VAL A 357 10.11 5.24 -11.95
N PHE A 358 9.74 6.43 -12.42
CA PHE A 358 8.91 7.36 -11.66
C PHE A 358 7.54 6.74 -11.32
N ILE A 359 6.85 6.16 -12.30
CA ILE A 359 5.56 5.51 -12.09
C ILE A 359 5.70 4.34 -11.12
N PHE A 360 6.79 3.58 -11.21
CA PHE A 360 7.02 2.45 -10.31
C PHE A 360 7.22 2.90 -8.85
N ILE A 361 7.98 3.97 -8.62
CA ILE A 361 8.12 4.60 -7.28
C ILE A 361 6.74 5.10 -6.80
N TYR A 362 5.99 5.79 -7.66
CA TYR A 362 4.66 6.29 -7.35
C TYR A 362 3.70 5.15 -6.95
N LEU A 363 3.66 4.07 -7.73
CA LEU A 363 2.84 2.89 -7.42
C LEU A 363 3.26 2.24 -6.10
N SER A 364 4.56 2.14 -5.83
CA SER A 364 5.08 1.58 -4.58
C SER A 364 4.60 2.39 -3.37
N ILE A 365 4.66 3.73 -3.45
CA ILE A 365 4.14 4.64 -2.41
C ILE A 365 2.63 4.49 -2.27
N TYR A 366 1.89 4.47 -3.40
CA TYR A 366 0.44 4.33 -3.39
C TYR A 366 -0.01 3.04 -2.70
N PHE A 367 0.58 1.90 -3.08
CA PHE A 367 0.23 0.61 -2.50
C PHE A 367 0.64 0.50 -1.03
N TYR A 368 1.74 1.13 -0.65
CA TYR A 368 2.12 1.20 0.75
C TYR A 368 1.14 2.03 1.59
N LEU A 369 0.71 3.19 1.09
CA LEU A 369 -0.33 4.00 1.74
C LEU A 369 -1.66 3.26 1.83
N PHE A 370 -2.00 2.48 0.79
CA PHE A 370 -3.21 1.66 0.80
C PHE A 370 -3.10 0.51 1.80
N TYR A 371 -1.95 -0.13 1.89
CA TYR A 371 -1.67 -1.13 2.92
C TYR A 371 -1.87 -0.54 4.33
N ARG A 372 -1.33 0.64 4.62
CA ARG A 372 -1.55 1.33 5.88
C ARG A 372 -3.03 1.66 6.15
N ALA A 373 -3.76 2.02 5.13
CA ALA A 373 -5.20 2.29 5.26
C ALA A 373 -6.04 1.02 5.49
N LEU A 374 -5.51 -0.15 5.12
CA LEU A 374 -6.14 -1.44 5.39
C LEU A 374 -5.84 -1.97 6.78
N LEU A 375 -4.70 -1.60 7.37
CA LEU A 375 -4.38 -1.91 8.75
C LEU A 375 -5.37 -1.19 9.67
N ASP A 376 -5.89 -1.91 10.67
CA ASP A 376 -6.86 -1.34 11.58
C ASP A 376 -6.20 -0.35 12.54
N TYR A 377 -6.94 0.70 12.85
CA TYR A 377 -6.48 1.91 13.54
C TYR A 377 -6.01 1.70 14.99
N ASN A 378 -6.33 0.58 15.60
CA ASN A 378 -5.89 0.29 16.97
C ASN A 378 -4.37 0.08 17.12
N ASP A 379 -3.64 -0.01 16.01
CA ASP A 379 -2.19 -0.24 15.99
C ASP A 379 -1.38 0.97 15.51
N ASP A 380 -1.98 2.15 15.32
CA ASP A 380 -1.21 3.36 14.98
C ASP A 380 -0.11 3.69 16.00
N ALA A 381 -0.28 3.26 17.25
CA ALA A 381 0.73 3.38 18.31
C ALA A 381 1.79 2.27 18.31
N LYS A 382 1.58 1.16 17.57
CA LYS A 382 2.49 0.00 17.53
C LYS A 382 3.26 -0.12 16.22
N LEU A 383 2.90 0.69 15.21
CA LEU A 383 3.62 0.77 13.94
C LEU A 383 4.75 1.80 13.96
N GLU A 384 5.07 2.35 15.13
CA GLU A 384 6.28 3.14 15.37
C GLU A 384 7.53 2.27 15.60
N LEU A 385 7.53 1.07 15.08
CA LEU A 385 8.71 0.17 15.10
C LEU A 385 9.48 0.22 13.80
#